data_2bacbf2bc8c52147c0864bb637cb0917
#
_entry.id   2bacbf2bc8c52147c0864bb637cb0917
#
_cell.length_a   1.000
_cell.length_b   1.000
_cell.length_c   1.000
_cell.angle_alpha   90.00
_cell.angle_beta   90.00
_cell.angle_gamma   90.00
#
_symmetry.space_group_name_H-M   'P 1'
#
loop_
_entity.id
_entity.type
_entity.pdbx_description
1 polymer ?
#
loop_
_entity_poly.entity_id
_entity_poly.type
_entity_poly.pdbx_seq_one_letter_code
_entity_poly.pdbx_strand_id
1 'polypeptide(L)'
;MYQDVNEVDNQELTNDIVTVSKLQVGLRIRADQIQEGLIHLVEQVGSNNMDELFTLLQQVASLLLDYSTFWSHVLASSQTVGSRQVAETLFNQLSLQERTKLTKDALVHAMQDGRKGGGGVLDNSNTYVVVTLLLGTADDQPIFGEIYSGSLLRDTLQDISMMRSRYLMAFDLIWNPQLSTDKLTETDMTTDYGDMVAIA
;
A
#
# COMPACT_ATOMS: atom_id res chain seq x y z
N MET A 1 -11.39 19.19 32.23
CA MET A 1 -10.68 18.01 32.76
C MET A 1 -9.78 17.56 31.64
N TYR A 2 -8.51 17.98 31.64
CA TYR A 2 -7.52 17.56 30.63
C TYR A 2 -7.06 16.16 31.04
N GLN A 3 -7.43 15.13 30.27
CA GLN A 3 -6.74 13.83 30.38
C GLN A 3 -5.30 14.02 29.92
N ASP A 4 -4.36 13.49 30.71
CA ASP A 4 -2.94 13.56 30.37
C ASP A 4 -2.70 12.74 29.09
N VAL A 5 -2.17 13.36 28.05
CA VAL A 5 -1.91 12.73 26.75
C VAL A 5 -1.05 11.46 26.90
N ASN A 6 -0.15 11.42 27.89
CA ASN A 6 0.67 10.26 28.21
C ASN A 6 -0.12 9.08 28.79
N GLU A 7 -1.25 9.34 29.47
CA GLU A 7 -2.09 8.31 30.09
C GLU A 7 -2.97 7.63 29.02
N VAL A 8 -3.49 8.40 28.06
CA VAL A 8 -4.22 7.87 26.90
C VAL A 8 -3.31 7.04 25.99
N ASP A 9 -2.14 7.55 25.65
CA ASP A 9 -1.11 6.85 24.88
C ASP A 9 -0.72 5.49 25.50
N ASN A 10 -0.57 5.43 26.82
CA ASN A 10 -0.23 4.18 27.51
C ASN A 10 -1.40 3.17 27.49
N GLN A 11 -2.62 3.63 27.51
CA GLN A 11 -3.80 2.77 27.49
C GLN A 11 -3.99 2.12 26.12
N GLU A 12 -3.80 2.87 25.03
CA GLU A 12 -3.88 2.36 23.67
C GLU A 12 -2.79 1.31 23.37
N LEU A 13 -1.54 1.56 23.78
CA LEU A 13 -0.45 0.62 23.57
C LEU A 13 -0.57 -0.68 24.38
N THR A 14 -1.34 -0.69 25.47
CA THR A 14 -1.46 -1.82 26.38
C THR A 14 -2.74 -2.61 26.24
N ASN A 15 -3.76 -2.06 25.58
CA ASN A 15 -5.01 -2.77 25.31
C ASN A 15 -4.84 -3.75 24.13
N ASP A 16 -5.87 -4.56 23.87
CA ASP A 16 -5.88 -5.52 22.75
C ASP A 16 -6.51 -4.96 21.47
N ILE A 17 -6.91 -3.67 21.48
CA ILE A 17 -7.51 -3.04 20.31
C ILE A 17 -6.41 -2.74 19.27
N VAL A 18 -6.69 -3.08 18.03
CA VAL A 18 -5.78 -2.88 16.90
C VAL A 18 -6.57 -2.39 15.70
N THR A 19 -6.05 -1.40 15.02
CA THR A 19 -6.59 -0.96 13.74
C THR A 19 -5.75 -1.53 12.60
N VAL A 20 -6.41 -2.25 11.70
CA VAL A 20 -5.80 -2.73 10.45
C VAL A 20 -6.26 -1.83 9.32
N SER A 21 -5.32 -1.22 8.62
CA SER A 21 -5.56 -0.25 7.55
C SER A 21 -4.92 -0.68 6.24
N LYS A 22 -5.65 -0.49 5.14
CA LYS A 22 -5.15 -0.70 3.78
C LYS A 22 -5.24 0.61 3.01
N LEU A 23 -4.11 1.08 2.48
CA LEU A 23 -4.03 2.20 1.56
C LEU A 23 -3.45 1.70 0.24
N GLN A 24 -4.19 1.88 -0.86
CA GLN A 24 -3.73 1.58 -2.22
C GLN A 24 -3.63 2.89 -3.00
N VAL A 25 -2.51 3.11 -3.65
CA VAL A 25 -2.25 4.26 -4.51
C VAL A 25 -1.99 3.77 -5.91
N GLY A 26 -2.87 4.11 -6.83
CA GLY A 26 -2.72 3.86 -8.26
C GLY A 26 -1.99 5.02 -8.93
N LEU A 27 -0.91 4.72 -9.63
CA LEU A 27 -0.11 5.68 -10.39
C LEU A 27 -0.27 5.38 -11.88
N ARG A 28 -0.53 6.40 -12.69
CA ARG A 28 -0.50 6.29 -14.16
C ARG A 28 0.93 6.52 -14.65
N ILE A 29 1.72 5.46 -14.60
CA ILE A 29 3.16 5.50 -14.84
C ILE A 29 3.63 4.11 -15.30
N ARG A 30 4.75 4.04 -16.02
CA ARG A 30 5.39 2.76 -16.32
C ARG A 30 6.07 2.20 -15.08
N ALA A 31 6.03 0.88 -14.94
CA ALA A 31 6.55 0.19 -13.77
C ALA A 31 8.05 0.49 -13.52
N ASP A 32 8.88 0.54 -14.57
CA ASP A 32 10.32 0.84 -14.48
C ASP A 32 10.65 2.19 -13.84
N GLN A 33 9.70 3.15 -13.83
CA GLN A 33 9.93 4.48 -13.27
C GLN A 33 9.88 4.54 -11.74
N ILE A 34 9.18 3.63 -11.07
CA ILE A 34 9.05 3.64 -9.60
C ILE A 34 9.59 2.36 -8.95
N GLN A 35 9.63 1.25 -9.68
CA GLN A 35 10.02 -0.05 -9.11
C GLN A 35 11.45 -0.05 -8.57
N GLU A 36 12.39 0.57 -9.28
CA GLU A 36 13.79 0.66 -8.82
C GLU A 36 13.87 1.32 -7.44
N GLY A 37 13.09 2.40 -7.23
CA GLY A 37 12.98 3.06 -5.94
C GLY A 37 12.39 2.15 -4.86
N LEU A 38 11.29 1.44 -5.16
CA LEU A 38 10.66 0.52 -4.21
C LEU A 38 11.58 -0.66 -3.84
N ILE A 39 12.23 -1.27 -4.83
CA ILE A 39 13.19 -2.36 -4.61
C ILE A 39 14.34 -1.88 -3.73
N HIS A 40 14.92 -0.73 -4.04
CA HIS A 40 16.02 -0.17 -3.27
C HIS A 40 15.64 0.07 -1.81
N LEU A 41 14.43 0.57 -1.54
CA LEU A 41 13.93 0.78 -0.19
C LEU A 41 13.79 -0.55 0.57
N VAL A 42 13.26 -1.58 -0.07
CA VAL A 42 13.07 -2.91 0.55
C VAL A 42 14.42 -3.59 0.82
N GLU A 43 15.40 -3.44 -0.08
CA GLU A 43 16.75 -4.02 0.10
C GLU A 43 17.53 -3.41 1.28
N GLN A 44 17.18 -2.19 1.71
CA GLN A 44 17.78 -1.55 2.88
C GLN A 44 17.27 -2.11 4.22
N VAL A 45 16.15 -2.83 4.21
CA VAL A 45 15.57 -3.45 5.40
C VAL A 45 16.25 -4.79 5.63
N GLY A 46 17.19 -4.84 6.58
CA GLY A 46 18.02 -6.03 6.82
C GLY A 46 17.40 -7.07 7.74
N SER A 47 16.36 -6.72 8.49
CA SER A 47 15.73 -7.60 9.48
C SER A 47 14.25 -7.22 9.68
N ASN A 48 13.47 -8.13 10.31
CA ASN A 48 12.09 -7.85 10.70
C ASN A 48 12.00 -6.96 11.97
N ASN A 49 12.89 -6.02 12.13
CA ASN A 49 12.87 -5.06 13.21
C ASN A 49 11.82 -3.98 12.93
N MET A 50 10.95 -3.71 13.90
CA MET A 50 9.86 -2.72 13.74
C MET A 50 10.37 -1.31 13.44
N ASP A 51 11.52 -0.90 13.94
CA ASP A 51 12.10 0.41 13.65
C ASP A 51 12.54 0.51 12.18
N GLU A 52 13.07 -0.56 11.61
CA GLU A 52 13.41 -0.63 10.17
C GLU A 52 12.16 -0.63 9.30
N LEU A 53 11.12 -1.41 9.68
CA LEU A 53 9.84 -1.41 8.99
C LEU A 53 9.15 -0.05 9.05
N PHE A 54 9.25 0.64 10.19
CA PHE A 54 8.74 2.01 10.31
C PHE A 54 9.51 2.99 9.41
N THR A 55 10.83 2.87 9.35
CA THR A 55 11.66 3.68 8.45
C THR A 55 11.29 3.42 6.99
N LEU A 56 11.08 2.15 6.59
CA LEU A 56 10.61 1.78 5.26
C LEU A 56 9.25 2.42 4.96
N LEU A 57 8.30 2.36 5.89
CA LEU A 57 6.98 2.97 5.73
C LEU A 57 7.10 4.48 5.46
N GLN A 58 7.92 5.20 6.23
CA GLN A 58 8.15 6.64 6.04
C GLN A 58 8.77 6.94 4.67
N GLN A 59 9.77 6.16 4.27
CA GLN A 59 10.44 6.32 2.97
C GLN A 59 9.50 6.03 1.81
N VAL A 60 8.65 5.01 1.91
CA VAL A 60 7.64 4.70 0.88
C VAL A 60 6.58 5.80 0.82
N ALA A 61 6.10 6.31 1.96
CA ALA A 61 5.17 7.45 1.98
C ALA A 61 5.77 8.68 1.31
N SER A 62 7.05 8.99 1.56
CA SER A 62 7.78 10.08 0.91
C SER A 62 7.92 9.85 -0.60
N LEU A 63 8.29 8.62 -1.00
CA LEU A 63 8.38 8.26 -2.42
C LEU A 63 7.04 8.48 -3.13
N LEU A 64 5.94 8.01 -2.54
CA LEU A 64 4.61 8.21 -3.12
C LEU A 64 4.24 9.70 -3.24
N LEU A 65 4.62 10.53 -2.27
CA LEU A 65 4.44 11.99 -2.34
C LEU A 65 5.22 12.63 -3.50
N ASP A 66 6.45 12.17 -3.77
CA ASP A 66 7.27 12.65 -4.89
C ASP A 66 6.63 12.30 -6.23
N TYR A 67 5.90 11.19 -6.31
CA TYR A 67 5.15 10.76 -7.48
C TYR A 67 3.71 11.29 -7.55
N SER A 68 3.36 12.30 -6.76
CA SER A 68 1.99 12.83 -6.64
C SER A 68 1.37 13.30 -7.96
N THR A 69 2.17 13.73 -8.92
CA THR A 69 1.68 14.14 -10.26
C THR A 69 1.16 12.97 -11.11
N PHE A 70 1.47 11.74 -10.73
CA PHE A 70 1.05 10.53 -11.42
C PHE A 70 -0.09 9.81 -10.73
N TRP A 71 -0.56 10.28 -9.58
CA TRP A 71 -1.70 9.66 -8.89
C TRP A 71 -2.92 9.63 -9.79
N SER A 72 -3.60 8.52 -9.82
CA SER A 72 -4.78 8.31 -10.64
C SER A 72 -5.95 7.71 -9.87
N HIS A 73 -5.68 6.79 -8.95
CA HIS A 73 -6.68 6.09 -8.17
C HIS A 73 -6.23 5.92 -6.73
N VAL A 74 -7.19 5.78 -5.81
CA VAL A 74 -6.92 5.49 -4.41
C VAL A 74 -7.98 4.57 -3.84
N LEU A 75 -7.59 3.68 -2.93
CA LEU A 75 -8.47 2.98 -2.01
C LEU A 75 -7.91 3.11 -0.60
N ALA A 76 -8.75 3.53 0.32
CA ALA A 76 -8.43 3.58 1.74
C ALA A 76 -9.51 2.84 2.52
N SER A 77 -9.11 1.92 3.36
CA SER A 77 -10.01 1.20 4.27
C SER A 77 -9.31 0.91 5.58
N SER A 78 -10.06 1.02 6.68
CA SER A 78 -9.56 0.73 8.02
C SER A 78 -10.60 -0.04 8.80
N GLN A 79 -10.16 -1.00 9.60
CA GLN A 79 -11.01 -1.77 10.48
C GLN A 79 -10.36 -1.90 11.85
N THR A 80 -11.02 -1.37 12.88
CA THR A 80 -10.61 -1.53 14.27
C THR A 80 -11.24 -2.79 14.85
N VAL A 81 -10.44 -3.62 15.50
CA VAL A 81 -10.84 -4.89 16.12
C VAL A 81 -10.37 -4.97 17.57
N GLY A 82 -11.14 -5.63 18.41
CA GLY A 82 -10.90 -5.72 19.86
C GLY A 82 -9.93 -6.84 20.28
N SER A 83 -9.13 -7.38 19.36
CA SER A 83 -8.20 -8.46 19.67
C SER A 83 -7.03 -8.48 18.69
N ARG A 84 -5.81 -8.58 19.22
CA ARG A 84 -4.57 -8.71 18.42
C ARG A 84 -4.60 -9.95 17.52
N GLN A 85 -5.16 -11.05 17.98
CA GLN A 85 -5.28 -12.27 17.19
C GLN A 85 -6.22 -12.09 15.98
N VAL A 86 -7.35 -11.38 16.17
CA VAL A 86 -8.27 -11.05 15.08
C VAL A 86 -7.60 -10.09 14.09
N ALA A 87 -6.85 -9.11 14.59
CA ALA A 87 -6.10 -8.18 13.76
C ALA A 87 -5.05 -8.89 12.90
N GLU A 88 -4.28 -9.82 13.48
CA GLU A 88 -3.29 -10.62 12.76
C GLU A 88 -3.95 -11.46 11.65
N THR A 89 -5.08 -12.09 11.96
CA THR A 89 -5.84 -12.87 10.98
C THR A 89 -6.30 -11.97 9.82
N LEU A 90 -6.88 -10.82 10.12
CA LEU A 90 -7.34 -9.85 9.14
C LEU A 90 -6.17 -9.31 8.28
N PHE A 91 -5.07 -8.93 8.92
CA PHE A 91 -3.87 -8.44 8.23
C PHE A 91 -3.32 -9.48 7.24
N ASN A 92 -3.16 -10.73 7.69
CA ASN A 92 -2.69 -11.82 6.85
C ASN A 92 -3.65 -12.13 5.70
N GLN A 93 -4.96 -12.05 5.94
CA GLN A 93 -5.97 -12.23 4.90
C GLN A 93 -5.88 -11.15 3.83
N LEU A 94 -5.76 -9.88 4.22
CA LEU A 94 -5.62 -8.76 3.29
C LEU A 94 -4.31 -8.85 2.48
N SER A 95 -3.19 -9.18 3.15
CA SER A 95 -1.90 -9.40 2.48
C SER A 95 -2.00 -10.51 1.43
N LEU A 96 -2.60 -11.65 1.80
CA LEU A 96 -2.79 -12.76 0.88
C LEU A 96 -3.67 -12.39 -0.32
N GLN A 97 -4.75 -11.64 -0.11
CA GLN A 97 -5.63 -11.17 -1.19
C GLN A 97 -4.85 -10.34 -2.21
N GLU A 98 -4.05 -9.38 -1.76
CA GLU A 98 -3.26 -8.54 -2.66
C GLU A 98 -2.17 -9.34 -3.41
N ARG A 99 -1.50 -10.26 -2.72
CA ARG A 99 -0.49 -11.14 -3.35
C ARG A 99 -1.09 -12.11 -4.36
N THR A 100 -2.36 -12.49 -4.20
CA THR A 100 -3.06 -13.35 -5.19
C THR A 100 -3.24 -12.62 -6.53
N LYS A 101 -3.41 -11.30 -6.54
CA LYS A 101 -3.48 -10.51 -7.78
C LYS A 101 -2.17 -10.60 -8.56
N LEU A 102 -1.01 -10.50 -7.90
CA LEU A 102 0.31 -10.62 -8.51
C LEU A 102 0.50 -11.95 -9.25
N THR A 103 0.05 -13.04 -8.65
CA THR A 103 0.19 -14.39 -9.22
C THR A 103 -0.67 -14.56 -10.48
N LYS A 104 -1.88 -13.99 -10.49
CA LYS A 104 -2.75 -14.02 -11.67
C LYS A 104 -2.12 -13.30 -12.85
N ASP A 105 -1.60 -12.09 -12.62
CA ASP A 105 -0.99 -11.28 -13.65
C ASP A 105 0.23 -11.98 -14.27
N ALA A 106 1.11 -12.54 -13.44
CA ALA A 106 2.26 -13.31 -13.90
C ALA A 106 1.85 -14.52 -14.76
N LEU A 107 0.78 -15.24 -14.40
CA LEU A 107 0.27 -16.38 -15.17
C LEU A 107 -0.34 -15.94 -16.51
N VAL A 108 -1.11 -14.87 -16.54
CA VAL A 108 -1.71 -14.33 -17.77
C VAL A 108 -0.63 -13.87 -18.74
N HIS A 109 0.40 -13.16 -18.25
CA HIS A 109 1.51 -12.71 -19.07
C HIS A 109 2.31 -13.89 -19.63
N ALA A 110 2.64 -14.91 -18.83
CA ALA A 110 3.33 -16.11 -19.27
C ALA A 110 2.55 -16.87 -20.37
N MET A 111 1.21 -16.92 -20.29
CA MET A 111 0.35 -17.55 -21.31
C MET A 111 0.27 -16.72 -22.60
N GLN A 112 0.39 -15.38 -22.51
CA GLN A 112 0.35 -14.49 -23.68
C GLN A 112 1.68 -14.46 -24.43
N ASP A 113 2.82 -14.46 -23.73
CA ASP A 113 4.16 -14.50 -24.32
C ASP A 113 4.41 -15.81 -25.07
N GLY A 114 3.85 -16.93 -24.60
CA GLY A 114 3.91 -18.21 -25.34
C GLY A 114 3.14 -18.20 -26.68
N ARG A 115 2.33 -17.17 -26.96
CA ARG A 115 1.53 -17.04 -28.21
C ARG A 115 2.01 -15.95 -29.15
N LYS A 116 2.88 -15.05 -28.71
CA LYS A 116 3.41 -13.94 -29.53
C LYS A 116 4.85 -14.20 -29.96
N GLY A 117 5.01 -15.01 -31.00
CA GLY A 117 6.15 -14.85 -31.87
C GLY A 117 5.88 -13.70 -32.86
N GLY A 118 6.42 -12.53 -32.60
CA GLY A 118 6.36 -11.42 -33.56
C GLY A 118 6.23 -10.04 -32.92
N GLY A 119 7.28 -9.24 -33.08
CA GLY A 119 7.41 -7.79 -33.03
C GLY A 119 6.36 -7.00 -32.26
N GLY A 120 6.63 -6.67 -31.01
CA GLY A 120 5.78 -5.78 -30.25
C GLY A 120 5.76 -4.40 -30.85
N VAL A 121 4.61 -3.99 -31.38
CA VAL A 121 4.24 -2.58 -31.52
C VAL A 121 4.40 -1.99 -30.09
N LEU A 122 5.12 -0.88 -29.97
CA LEU A 122 5.16 -0.08 -28.76
C LEU A 122 3.73 0.39 -28.47
N ASP A 123 2.99 -0.41 -27.74
CA ASP A 123 1.65 -0.06 -27.28
C ASP A 123 1.84 1.03 -26.23
N ASN A 124 1.53 2.28 -26.61
CA ASN A 124 1.50 3.45 -25.77
C ASN A 124 0.23 3.48 -24.89
N SER A 125 -0.36 2.31 -24.60
CA SER A 125 -1.50 2.21 -23.71
C SER A 125 -1.11 2.75 -22.33
N ASN A 126 -2.06 3.43 -21.69
CA ASN A 126 -1.91 3.85 -20.30
C ASN A 126 -1.53 2.64 -19.45
N THR A 127 -0.41 2.73 -18.78
CA THR A 127 0.05 1.71 -17.85
C THR A 127 -0.05 2.25 -16.42
N TYR A 128 -0.32 1.35 -15.49
CA TYR A 128 -0.49 1.69 -14.09
C TYR A 128 0.49 0.90 -13.22
N VAL A 129 0.74 1.45 -12.05
CA VAL A 129 1.34 0.75 -10.91
C VAL A 129 0.43 0.97 -9.72
N VAL A 130 0.08 -0.08 -9.01
CA VAL A 130 -0.64 0.02 -7.73
C VAL A 130 0.33 -0.33 -6.62
N VAL A 131 0.49 0.60 -5.67
CA VAL A 131 1.26 0.40 -4.44
C VAL A 131 0.28 0.26 -3.29
N THR A 132 0.39 -0.83 -2.54
CA THR A 132 -0.45 -1.16 -1.40
C THR A 132 0.37 -1.10 -0.12
N LEU A 133 -0.08 -0.30 0.83
CA LEU A 133 0.43 -0.24 2.20
C LEU A 133 -0.60 -0.92 3.12
N LEU A 134 -0.19 -1.99 3.79
CA LEU A 134 -0.97 -2.62 4.85
C LEU A 134 -0.34 -2.28 6.19
N LEU A 135 -1.13 -1.73 7.10
CA LEU A 135 -0.69 -1.26 8.41
C LEU A 135 -1.51 -1.96 9.50
N GLY A 136 -0.84 -2.46 10.51
CA GLY A 136 -1.44 -2.81 11.79
C GLY A 136 -0.94 -1.83 12.84
N THR A 137 -1.85 -1.13 13.52
CA THR A 137 -1.48 -0.12 14.52
C THR A 137 -2.19 -0.36 15.84
N ALA A 138 -1.51 0.00 16.94
CA ALA A 138 -2.07 -0.04 18.29
C ALA A 138 -3.03 1.14 18.56
N ASP A 139 -3.53 1.76 17.53
CA ASP A 139 -4.45 2.89 17.59
C ASP A 139 -5.89 2.39 17.72
N ASP A 140 -6.65 2.94 18.65
CA ASP A 140 -8.09 2.63 18.84
C ASP A 140 -8.95 3.32 17.77
N GLN A 141 -8.36 4.18 16.95
CA GLN A 141 -8.99 4.92 15.87
C GLN A 141 -8.26 4.70 14.55
N PRO A 142 -8.97 4.70 13.40
CA PRO A 142 -8.35 4.67 12.09
C PRO A 142 -7.42 5.88 11.88
N ILE A 143 -6.22 5.63 11.33
CA ILE A 143 -5.28 6.70 10.96
C ILE A 143 -5.88 7.58 9.86
N PHE A 144 -6.71 6.98 8.99
CA PHE A 144 -7.39 7.67 7.89
C PHE A 144 -8.78 7.09 7.66
N GLY A 145 -9.68 7.95 7.14
CA GLY A 145 -10.99 7.57 6.65
C GLY A 145 -10.99 7.29 5.15
N GLU A 146 -12.14 7.48 4.51
CA GLU A 146 -12.26 7.39 3.05
C GLU A 146 -11.49 8.51 2.36
N ILE A 147 -10.78 8.17 1.29
CA ILE A 147 -9.98 9.11 0.51
C ILE A 147 -10.57 9.15 -0.91
N TYR A 148 -10.93 10.34 -1.37
CA TYR A 148 -11.53 10.57 -2.69
C TYR A 148 -10.92 11.75 -3.45
N SER A 149 -9.77 12.26 -3.00
CA SER A 149 -9.06 13.34 -3.68
C SER A 149 -7.54 13.25 -3.45
N GLY A 150 -6.77 13.85 -4.36
CA GLY A 150 -5.32 13.92 -4.23
C GLY A 150 -4.86 14.75 -3.02
N SER A 151 -5.62 15.76 -2.59
CA SER A 151 -5.30 16.51 -1.35
C SER A 151 -5.43 15.63 -0.12
N LEU A 152 -6.53 14.87 0.04
CA LEU A 152 -6.68 13.94 1.15
C LEU A 152 -5.64 12.83 1.15
N LEU A 153 -5.26 12.32 -0.04
CA LEU A 153 -4.19 11.34 -0.15
C LEU A 153 -2.85 11.93 0.31
N ARG A 154 -2.56 13.18 -0.04
CA ARG A 154 -1.35 13.88 0.40
C ARG A 154 -1.32 14.02 1.92
N ASP A 155 -2.40 14.51 2.52
CA ASP A 155 -2.51 14.69 3.97
C ASP A 155 -2.35 13.33 4.68
N THR A 156 -3.00 12.27 4.19
CA THR A 156 -2.87 10.91 4.72
C THR A 156 -1.44 10.38 4.67
N LEU A 157 -0.73 10.53 3.54
CA LEU A 157 0.66 10.08 3.43
C LEU A 157 1.60 10.88 4.35
N GLN A 158 1.32 12.17 4.57
CA GLN A 158 2.02 12.98 5.56
C GLN A 158 1.76 12.51 6.99
N ASP A 159 0.50 12.23 7.33
CA ASP A 159 0.13 11.70 8.66
C ASP A 159 0.80 10.35 8.93
N ILE A 160 0.80 9.44 7.94
CA ILE A 160 1.53 8.17 8.03
C ILE A 160 3.02 8.39 8.28
N SER A 161 3.64 9.33 7.58
CA SER A 161 5.07 9.63 7.74
C SER A 161 5.41 10.24 9.10
N MET A 162 4.46 10.91 9.75
CA MET A 162 4.62 11.59 11.05
C MET A 162 4.08 10.76 12.23
N MET A 163 3.47 9.60 12.00
CA MET A 163 2.98 8.76 13.09
C MET A 163 4.13 8.36 14.02
N ARG A 164 3.81 8.02 15.26
CA ARG A 164 4.82 7.56 16.23
C ARG A 164 5.15 6.10 15.98
N SER A 165 6.45 5.76 15.88
CA SER A 165 6.91 4.40 15.58
C SER A 165 6.34 3.33 16.50
N ARG A 166 6.14 3.65 17.78
CA ARG A 166 5.60 2.73 18.80
C ARG A 166 4.18 2.24 18.53
N TYR A 167 3.41 2.95 17.68
CA TYR A 167 2.06 2.52 17.30
C TYR A 167 2.06 1.50 16.16
N LEU A 168 3.12 1.42 15.38
CA LEU A 168 3.22 0.44 14.29
C LEU A 168 3.46 -0.95 14.87
N MET A 169 2.57 -1.89 14.58
CA MET A 169 2.62 -3.30 14.99
C MET A 169 2.95 -4.23 13.84
N ALA A 170 2.51 -3.88 12.64
CA ALA A 170 2.76 -4.64 11.41
C ALA A 170 2.76 -3.71 10.21
N PHE A 171 3.60 -4.00 9.22
CA PHE A 171 3.63 -3.33 7.95
C PHE A 171 3.93 -4.32 6.82
N ASP A 172 3.19 -4.24 5.73
CA ASP A 172 3.46 -4.97 4.50
C ASP A 172 3.36 -4.02 3.30
N LEU A 173 4.37 -4.08 2.44
CA LEU A 173 4.46 -3.30 1.21
C LEU A 173 4.31 -4.24 0.03
N ILE A 174 3.30 -4.00 -0.80
CA ILE A 174 3.02 -4.79 -1.99
C ILE A 174 2.87 -3.81 -3.17
N TRP A 175 3.42 -4.13 -4.31
CA TRP A 175 3.16 -3.37 -5.53
C TRP A 175 2.92 -4.28 -6.73
N ASN A 176 2.15 -3.82 -7.67
CA ASN A 176 1.83 -4.49 -8.92
C ASN A 176 1.95 -3.51 -10.09
N PRO A 177 2.62 -3.87 -11.20
CA PRO A 177 3.31 -5.13 -11.47
C PRO A 177 4.65 -5.24 -10.72
N GLN A 178 5.15 -6.46 -10.51
CA GLN A 178 6.42 -6.71 -9.83
C GLN A 178 7.62 -6.68 -10.77
N LEU A 179 7.43 -7.01 -12.03
CA LEU A 179 8.49 -6.95 -13.03
C LEU A 179 8.36 -5.68 -13.87
N SER A 180 9.47 -5.02 -14.18
CA SER A 180 9.50 -3.82 -15.02
C SER A 180 9.05 -4.05 -16.45
N THR A 181 9.05 -5.30 -16.89
CA THR A 181 8.55 -5.75 -18.19
C THR A 181 7.05 -5.92 -18.24
N ASP A 182 6.42 -6.06 -17.07
CA ASP A 182 4.99 -6.31 -16.96
C ASP A 182 4.22 -4.99 -16.97
N LYS A 183 2.96 -5.06 -17.36
CA LYS A 183 2.09 -3.90 -17.50
C LYS A 183 0.77 -4.17 -16.81
N LEU A 184 0.36 -3.24 -15.97
CA LEU A 184 -1.01 -3.17 -15.46
C LEU A 184 -1.80 -2.25 -16.39
N THR A 185 -2.84 -2.79 -17.01
CA THR A 185 -3.66 -2.07 -17.98
C THR A 185 -4.91 -1.45 -17.32
N GLU A 186 -5.65 -0.62 -18.06
CA GLU A 186 -6.92 -0.07 -17.59
C GLU A 186 -7.97 -1.17 -17.37
N THR A 187 -7.90 -2.27 -18.12
CA THR A 187 -8.76 -3.43 -17.89
C THR A 187 -8.43 -4.12 -16.57
N ASP A 188 -7.15 -4.28 -16.25
CA ASP A 188 -6.71 -4.86 -14.99
C ASP A 188 -7.10 -3.97 -13.81
N MET A 189 -6.99 -2.64 -13.95
CA MET A 189 -7.47 -1.68 -12.96
C MET A 189 -8.98 -1.87 -12.69
N THR A 190 -9.77 -2.07 -13.73
CA THR A 190 -11.21 -2.27 -13.58
C THR A 190 -11.55 -3.64 -12.98
N THR A 191 -10.78 -4.68 -13.31
CA THR A 191 -11.07 -6.07 -12.92
C THR A 191 -10.57 -6.40 -11.52
N ASP A 192 -9.31 -6.05 -11.21
CA ASP A 192 -8.63 -6.46 -9.98
C ASP A 192 -8.54 -5.32 -8.94
N TYR A 193 -8.76 -4.07 -9.37
CA TYR A 193 -8.71 -2.87 -8.54
C TYR A 193 -9.95 -1.98 -8.71
N GLY A 194 -11.08 -2.57 -9.12
CA GLY A 194 -12.33 -1.85 -9.38
C GLY A 194 -12.93 -1.13 -8.16
N ASP A 195 -12.43 -1.45 -6.95
CA ASP A 195 -12.82 -0.78 -5.71
C ASP A 195 -12.11 0.57 -5.50
N MET A 196 -11.06 0.84 -6.28
CA MET A 196 -10.33 2.10 -6.18
C MET A 196 -11.11 3.24 -6.82
N VAL A 197 -11.08 4.39 -6.17
CA VAL A 197 -11.72 5.62 -6.65
C VAL A 197 -10.72 6.43 -7.49
N ALA A 198 -11.16 6.89 -8.66
CA ALA A 198 -10.35 7.81 -9.47
C ALA A 198 -10.23 9.16 -8.75
N ILE A 199 -9.01 9.69 -8.67
CA ILE A 199 -8.69 10.99 -8.10
C ILE A 199 -8.05 11.86 -9.18
N ALA A 200 -8.59 13.08 -9.33
CA ALA A 200 -8.09 14.09 -10.26
C ALA A 200 -7.15 15.06 -9.54
#